data_11fea6fa7f5386962ee7b2b32177f3d4
#
_entry.id   11fea6fa7f5386962ee7b2b32177f3d4
#
_cell.length_a   1.000
_cell.length_b   1.000
_cell.length_c   1.000
_cell.angle_alpha   90.00
_cell.angle_beta   90.00
_cell.angle_gamma   90.00
#
_symmetry.space_group_name_H-M   'P 1'
#
loop_
_entity.id
_entity.type
_entity.pdbx_description
1 polymer ?
#
loop_
_entity_poly.entity_id
_entity_poly.type
_entity_poly.pdbx_seq_one_letter_code
_entity_poly.pdbx_strand_id
1 'polypeptide(L)'
;MERFYTALNRLDAYLLLHRLQQVGISAHVFNEHASSIVGEVPPDVAQPEVWLERSRDRPRAEAALAALAAERAQTGSVFCNACKEENPANFEVCWSCGVNL
;
A
#
# COMPACT_ATOMS: atom_id res chain seq x y z
N MET A 1 9.53 8.74 14.44
CA MET A 1 8.63 8.11 13.46
C MET A 1 7.55 9.10 13.07
N GLU A 2 7.26 9.24 11.79
CA GLU A 2 6.21 10.18 11.36
C GLU A 2 5.33 9.56 10.28
N ARG A 3 4.04 9.93 10.29
CA ARG A 3 3.10 9.47 9.27
C ARG A 3 3.46 10.11 7.94
N PHE A 4 3.58 9.28 6.92
CA PHE A 4 3.94 9.73 5.57
C PHE A 4 2.76 9.70 4.62
N TYR A 5 1.93 8.65 4.67
CA TYR A 5 0.91 8.42 3.67
C TYR A 5 -0.26 7.63 4.27
N THR A 6 -1.48 8.06 3.96
CA THR A 6 -2.68 7.32 4.31
C THR A 6 -3.16 6.59 3.06
N ALA A 7 -3.14 5.28 3.10
CA ALA A 7 -3.46 4.44 1.94
C ALA A 7 -4.96 4.28 1.78
N LEU A 8 -5.39 4.03 0.53
CA LEU A 8 -6.79 3.77 0.24
C LEU A 8 -7.23 2.39 0.74
N ASN A 9 -6.31 1.42 0.69
CA ASN A 9 -6.58 0.06 1.12
C ASN A 9 -5.25 -0.62 1.46
N ARG A 10 -5.33 -1.89 1.88
CA ARG A 10 -4.15 -2.65 2.29
C ARG A 10 -3.14 -2.83 1.15
N LEU A 11 -3.63 -3.08 -0.07
CA LEU A 11 -2.74 -3.22 -1.22
C LEU A 11 -1.95 -1.94 -1.47
N ASP A 12 -2.62 -0.79 -1.43
CA ASP A 12 -1.98 0.50 -1.63
C ASP A 12 -0.85 0.73 -0.61
N ALA A 13 -1.12 0.41 0.66
CA ALA A 13 -0.13 0.54 1.71
C ALA A 13 1.08 -0.36 1.48
N TYR A 14 0.85 -1.62 1.14
CA TYR A 14 1.95 -2.58 0.96
C TYR A 14 2.76 -2.33 -0.31
N LEU A 15 2.14 -1.84 -1.37
CA LEU A 15 2.88 -1.47 -2.57
C LEU A 15 3.87 -0.35 -2.26
N LEU A 16 3.42 0.66 -1.51
CA LEU A 16 4.31 1.75 -1.11
C LEU A 16 5.40 1.26 -0.15
N LEU A 17 5.01 0.45 0.85
CA LEU A 17 5.97 -0.09 1.80
C LEU A 17 7.08 -0.87 1.10
N HIS A 18 6.69 -1.75 0.16
CA HIS A 18 7.64 -2.55 -0.58
C HIS A 18 8.58 -1.68 -1.40
N ARG A 19 8.05 -0.64 -2.06
CA ARG A 19 8.86 0.29 -2.83
C ARG A 19 9.85 1.03 -1.95
N LEU A 20 9.43 1.47 -0.76
CA LEU A 20 10.31 2.14 0.18
C LEU A 20 11.44 1.22 0.64
N GLN A 21 11.13 -0.04 0.91
CA GLN A 21 12.14 -1.03 1.30
C GLN A 21 13.17 -1.26 0.19
N GLN A 22 12.74 -1.24 -1.07
CA GLN A 22 13.64 -1.42 -2.20
C GLN A 22 14.67 -0.29 -2.32
N VAL A 23 14.33 0.91 -1.89
CA VAL A 23 15.27 2.04 -1.92
C VAL A 23 15.97 2.26 -0.57
N GLY A 24 15.84 1.31 0.35
CA GLY A 24 16.57 1.34 1.61
C GLY A 24 15.94 2.22 2.68
N ILE A 25 14.65 2.52 2.58
CA ILE A 25 13.94 3.34 3.56
C ILE A 25 13.19 2.42 4.52
N SER A 26 13.41 2.62 5.82
CA SER A 26 12.68 1.88 6.85
C SER A 26 11.32 2.53 7.08
N ALA A 27 10.26 1.75 6.94
CA ALA A 27 8.89 2.22 7.09
C ALA A 27 8.02 1.13 7.70
N HIS A 28 6.86 1.53 8.21
CA HIS A 28 5.92 0.62 8.87
C HIS A 28 4.49 0.92 8.42
N VAL A 29 3.64 -0.10 8.43
CA VAL A 29 2.22 0.04 8.14
C VAL A 29 1.43 -0.13 9.43
N PHE A 30 0.59 0.84 9.74
CA PHE A 30 -0.32 0.78 10.88
C PHE A 30 -1.77 0.75 10.38
N ASN A 31 -2.68 0.23 11.20
CA ASN A 31 -4.11 0.12 10.89
C ASN A 31 -4.41 -0.80 9.70
N GLU A 32 -3.49 -1.71 9.36
CA GLU A 32 -3.66 -2.57 8.17
C GLU A 32 -4.86 -3.50 8.28
N HIS A 33 -5.30 -3.81 9.49
CA HIS A 33 -6.43 -4.70 9.73
C HIS A 33 -7.68 -3.97 10.22
N ALA A 34 -7.66 -2.63 10.29
CA ALA A 34 -8.78 -1.88 10.81
C ALA A 34 -10.04 -2.05 9.95
N SER A 35 -9.87 -2.29 8.65
CA SER A 35 -11.01 -2.48 7.75
C SER A 35 -11.83 -3.72 8.08
N SER A 36 -11.27 -4.68 8.81
CA SER A 36 -11.99 -5.91 9.19
C SER A 36 -12.98 -5.68 10.33
N ILE A 37 -12.90 -4.52 11.00
CA ILE A 37 -13.81 -4.15 12.08
C ILE A 37 -14.57 -2.87 11.76
N VAL A 38 -14.83 -2.64 10.49
CA VAL A 38 -15.42 -1.39 9.99
C VAL A 38 -16.78 -1.10 10.58
N GLY A 39 -17.52 -2.09 11.05
CA GLY A 39 -18.79 -1.88 11.71
C GLY A 39 -18.67 -1.16 13.05
N GLU A 40 -17.47 -1.12 13.63
CA GLU A 40 -17.22 -0.50 14.94
C GLU A 40 -16.34 0.73 14.82
N VAL A 41 -15.66 0.93 13.67
CA VAL A 41 -14.68 1.99 13.45
C VAL A 41 -15.12 2.81 12.25
N PRO A 42 -15.12 4.16 12.36
CA PRO A 42 -15.43 5.01 11.18
C PRO A 42 -14.48 4.71 10.02
N PRO A 43 -14.97 4.77 8.77
CA PRO A 43 -14.14 4.45 7.60
C PRO A 43 -12.84 5.24 7.49
N ASP A 44 -12.84 6.50 7.93
CA ASP A 44 -11.65 7.35 7.84
C ASP A 44 -10.53 6.93 8.78
N VAL A 45 -10.86 6.27 9.90
CA VAL A 45 -9.82 5.73 10.81
C VAL A 45 -9.50 4.28 10.51
N ALA A 46 -10.22 3.66 9.57
CA ALA A 46 -9.97 2.28 9.17
C ALA A 46 -8.93 2.16 8.05
N GLN A 47 -8.47 3.27 7.50
CA GLN A 47 -7.50 3.27 6.42
C GLN A 47 -6.09 2.95 6.91
N PRO A 48 -5.35 2.07 6.22
CA PRO A 48 -3.95 1.80 6.57
C PRO A 48 -3.10 3.04 6.41
N GLU A 49 -2.08 3.17 7.27
CA GLU A 49 -1.17 4.30 7.24
C GLU A 49 0.26 3.81 7.10
N VAL A 50 1.04 4.47 6.26
CA VAL A 50 2.46 4.19 6.10
C VAL A 50 3.24 5.27 6.85
N TRP A 51 4.10 4.84 7.78
CA TRP A 51 4.90 5.71 8.62
C TRP A 51 6.38 5.51 8.33
N LEU A 52 7.12 6.61 8.23
CA LEU A 52 8.57 6.58 8.07
C LEU A 52 9.22 6.47 9.44
N GLU A 53 10.22 5.61 9.55
CA GLU A 53 10.99 5.48 10.79
C GLU A 53 11.82 6.73 11.05
N ARG A 54 12.34 7.36 9.98
CA ARG A 54 13.19 8.56 10.08
C ARG A 54 12.65 9.65 9.17
N SER A 55 12.42 10.83 9.74
CA SER A 55 11.89 11.95 8.96
C SER A 55 12.84 12.43 7.87
N ARG A 56 14.15 12.19 8.02
CA ARG A 56 15.14 12.57 7.02
C ARG A 56 14.97 11.82 5.69
N ASP A 57 14.24 10.71 5.69
CA ASP A 57 13.99 9.92 4.49
C ASP A 57 12.79 10.42 3.69
N ARG A 58 12.09 11.43 4.19
CA ARG A 58 10.88 11.93 3.53
C ARG A 58 11.08 12.33 2.06
N PRO A 59 12.13 13.09 1.69
CA PRO A 59 12.31 13.45 0.28
C PRO A 59 12.46 12.24 -0.64
N ARG A 60 13.21 11.23 -0.20
CA ARG A 60 13.37 9.99 -0.96
C ARG A 60 12.07 9.19 -1.00
N ALA A 61 11.33 9.19 0.10
CA ALA A 61 10.04 8.52 0.17
C ALA A 61 9.02 9.18 -0.76
N GLU A 62 9.01 10.49 -0.85
CA GLU A 62 8.13 11.21 -1.77
C GLU A 62 8.45 10.89 -3.23
N ALA A 63 9.73 10.78 -3.57
CA ALA A 63 10.14 10.37 -4.91
C ALA A 63 9.68 8.95 -5.24
N ALA A 64 9.79 8.04 -4.28
CA ALA A 64 9.33 6.66 -4.45
C ALA A 64 7.79 6.60 -4.63
N LEU A 65 7.07 7.40 -3.86
CA LEU A 65 5.60 7.47 -3.98
C LEU A 65 5.19 7.99 -5.36
N ALA A 66 5.85 9.04 -5.86
CA ALA A 66 5.56 9.59 -7.17
C ALA A 66 5.83 8.57 -8.28
N ALA A 67 6.93 7.83 -8.19
CA ALA A 67 7.25 6.79 -9.16
C ALA A 67 6.21 5.67 -9.15
N LEU A 68 5.78 5.25 -7.96
CA LEU A 68 4.76 4.21 -7.83
C LEU A 68 3.43 4.67 -8.43
N ALA A 69 3.03 5.90 -8.16
CA ALA A 69 1.79 6.44 -8.70
C ALA A 69 1.81 6.50 -10.23
N ALA A 70 2.95 6.87 -10.81
CA ALA A 70 3.10 6.90 -12.27
C ALA A 70 3.00 5.50 -12.87
N GLU A 71 3.62 4.51 -12.25
CA GLU A 71 3.55 3.12 -12.70
C GLU A 71 2.13 2.59 -12.66
N ARG A 72 1.41 2.86 -11.57
CA ARG A 72 0.02 2.41 -11.43
C ARG A 72 -0.91 3.06 -12.45
N ALA A 73 -0.67 4.31 -12.80
CA ALA A 73 -1.45 5.01 -13.81
C ALA A 73 -1.27 4.38 -15.19
N GLN A 74 -0.09 3.81 -15.47
CA GLN A 74 0.20 3.19 -16.75
C GLN A 74 -0.32 1.76 -16.86
N THR A 75 -0.24 0.98 -15.77
CA THR A 75 -0.57 -0.45 -15.82
C THR A 75 -2.03 -0.76 -15.51
N GLY A 76 -2.72 0.12 -14.78
CA GLY A 76 -4.08 -0.16 -14.34
C GLY A 76 -4.13 -1.24 -13.26
N SER A 77 -5.29 -1.86 -13.10
CA SER A 77 -5.46 -2.88 -12.07
C SER A 77 -6.44 -3.97 -12.49
N VAL A 78 -6.35 -5.14 -11.85
CA VAL A 78 -7.27 -6.26 -12.02
C VAL A 78 -7.68 -6.77 -10.64
N PHE A 79 -8.85 -7.40 -10.56
CA PHE A 79 -9.34 -7.97 -9.31
C PHE A 79 -9.16 -9.48 -9.31
N CYS A 80 -8.72 -10.01 -8.17
CA CYS A 80 -8.58 -11.45 -7.99
C CYS A 80 -9.96 -12.13 -7.97
N ASN A 81 -10.10 -13.25 -8.68
CA ASN A 81 -11.37 -13.98 -8.70
C ASN A 81 -11.63 -14.73 -7.39
N ALA A 82 -10.59 -15.03 -6.63
CA ALA A 82 -10.73 -15.80 -5.39
C ALA A 82 -11.01 -14.92 -4.18
N CYS A 83 -10.16 -13.92 -3.93
CA CYS A 83 -10.27 -13.07 -2.73
C CYS A 83 -10.85 -11.70 -3.01
N LYS A 84 -11.05 -11.33 -4.28
CA LYS A 84 -11.63 -10.06 -4.69
C LYS A 84 -10.74 -8.83 -4.38
N GLU A 85 -9.47 -9.07 -4.08
CA GLU A 85 -8.54 -7.97 -3.84
C GLU A 85 -8.05 -7.37 -5.16
N GLU A 86 -7.86 -6.05 -5.16
CA GLU A 86 -7.29 -5.36 -6.30
C GLU A 86 -5.80 -5.68 -6.45
N ASN A 87 -5.37 -5.92 -7.67
CA ASN A 87 -3.97 -6.20 -8.01
C ASN A 87 -3.53 -5.29 -9.15
N PRO A 88 -2.25 -4.87 -9.17
CA PRO A 88 -1.71 -4.24 -10.37
C PRO A 88 -1.84 -5.19 -11.57
N ALA A 89 -2.15 -4.62 -12.75
CA ALA A 89 -2.40 -5.44 -13.94
C ALA A 89 -1.18 -6.26 -14.38
N ASN A 90 0.03 -5.86 -13.98
CA ASN A 90 1.26 -6.56 -14.33
C ASN A 90 1.60 -7.72 -13.39
N PHE A 91 0.78 -7.97 -12.37
CA PHE A 91 1.00 -9.11 -11.47
C PHE A 91 0.50 -10.40 -12.13
N GLU A 92 1.28 -11.45 -12.01
CA GLU A 92 0.91 -12.78 -12.50
C GLU A 92 0.10 -13.55 -11.46
N VAL A 93 0.32 -13.26 -10.19
CA VAL A 93 -0.40 -13.88 -9.07
C VAL A 93 -0.94 -12.81 -8.14
N CYS A 94 -2.00 -13.15 -7.40
CA CYS A 94 -2.58 -12.23 -6.43
C CYS A 94 -1.60 -12.00 -5.28
N TRP A 95 -1.40 -10.73 -4.92
CA TRP A 95 -0.51 -10.37 -3.82
C TRP A 95 -1.04 -10.88 -2.46
N SER A 96 -2.35 -11.06 -2.35
CA SER A 96 -3.00 -11.39 -1.09
C SER A 96 -3.14 -12.90 -0.87
N CYS A 97 -3.61 -13.64 -1.88
CA CYS A 97 -3.89 -15.06 -1.71
C CYS A 97 -3.00 -15.98 -2.56
N GLY A 98 -2.24 -15.44 -3.50
CA GLY A 98 -1.32 -16.22 -4.31
C GLY A 98 -1.94 -16.96 -5.48
N VAL A 99 -3.21 -16.77 -5.77
CA VAL A 99 -3.88 -17.41 -6.90
C VAL A 99 -3.46 -16.73 -8.20
N ASN A 100 -3.32 -17.49 -9.28
CA ASN A 100 -3.01 -16.93 -10.60
C ASN A 100 -4.13 -15.98 -11.06
N LEU A 101 -3.72 -14.85 -11.58
CA LEU A 101 -4.65 -13.84 -12.10
C LEU A 101 -4.99 -14.09 -13.57
#